data_77e6370c14ea852e5f7b22035375d489
#
_entry.id   77e6370c14ea852e5f7b22035375d489
#
_cell.length_a   1.000
_cell.length_b   1.000
_cell.length_c   1.000
_cell.angle_alpha   90.00
_cell.angle_beta   90.00
_cell.angle_gamma   90.00
#
_symmetry.space_group_name_H-M   'P 1'
#
loop_
_entity.id
_entity.type
_entity.pdbx_description
1 polymer ?
#
loop_
_entity_poly.entity_id
_entity_poly.type
_entity_poly.pdbx_seq_one_letter_code
_entity_poly.pdbx_strand_id
1 'polypeptide(L)'
;NNSGDINCKNITCETITITEALGDVELDNITAVTIDVINNSGDINCTNITSNELSIEDDLGNIYLDKVICEENISITNSSGDIDINNIESTDVSIEDDLGNITMIGIDISNGTITNSSGDITIEDGSVETLNVKGDLGDIELYLKGELSDYDYTLETDLGDVEVNEKDEGSKGEVINNSKNLIEVSNDCGDIKLDIK
;
A
#
# COMPACT_ATOMS: atom_id res chain seq x y z
N ASN A 1 -9.10 22.91 8.27
CA ASN A 1 -9.52 23.02 9.67
C ASN A 1 -8.27 23.01 10.55
N ASN A 2 -8.34 23.58 11.74
CA ASN A 2 -7.20 23.63 12.66
C ASN A 2 -7.39 22.69 13.86
N SER A 3 -8.59 22.23 14.12
CA SER A 3 -8.89 21.34 15.24
C SER A 3 -10.33 20.84 15.18
N GLY A 4 -10.52 19.56 15.43
CA GLY A 4 -11.79 18.86 15.41
C GLY A 4 -12.00 18.06 14.13
N ASP A 5 -12.79 17.04 14.21
CA ASP A 5 -12.92 16.04 13.14
C ASP A 5 -13.61 16.58 11.88
N ILE A 6 -13.20 16.07 10.74
CA ILE A 6 -13.83 16.30 9.44
C ILE A 6 -14.57 15.03 9.04
N ASN A 7 -15.86 15.15 8.77
CA ASN A 7 -16.68 14.03 8.35
C ASN A 7 -17.43 14.38 7.06
N CYS A 8 -17.07 13.74 5.95
CA CYS A 8 -17.67 13.91 4.64
C CYS A 8 -18.38 12.63 4.22
N LYS A 9 -19.70 12.70 4.00
CA LYS A 9 -20.49 11.52 3.61
C LYS A 9 -21.41 11.79 2.44
N ASN A 10 -21.51 10.81 1.54
CA ASN A 10 -22.44 10.83 0.40
C ASN A 10 -22.24 12.08 -0.49
N ILE A 11 -21.01 12.33 -0.89
CA ILE A 11 -20.65 13.49 -1.73
C ILE A 11 -20.30 13.00 -3.14
N THR A 12 -20.83 13.73 -4.13
CA THR A 12 -20.43 13.60 -5.53
C THR A 12 -20.01 14.96 -6.05
N CYS A 13 -18.76 15.09 -6.49
CA CYS A 13 -18.21 16.37 -6.98
C CYS A 13 -17.04 16.13 -7.94
N GLU A 14 -16.39 17.16 -8.41
CA GLU A 14 -15.20 17.09 -9.25
C GLU A 14 -13.95 16.94 -8.39
N THR A 15 -13.83 17.72 -7.31
CA THR A 15 -12.64 17.74 -6.47
C THR A 15 -13.00 17.87 -5.00
N ILE A 16 -12.32 17.10 -4.16
CA ILE A 16 -12.30 17.26 -2.70
C ILE A 16 -10.86 17.58 -2.28
N THR A 17 -10.69 18.64 -1.52
CA THR A 17 -9.43 18.97 -0.87
C THR A 17 -9.68 19.19 0.61
N ILE A 18 -8.99 18.44 1.46
CA ILE A 18 -9.07 18.50 2.90
C ILE A 18 -7.70 18.84 3.46
N THR A 19 -7.63 19.80 4.37
CA THR A 19 -6.45 20.07 5.16
C THR A 19 -6.88 20.18 6.63
N GLU A 20 -6.39 19.27 7.45
CA GLU A 20 -6.66 19.20 8.89
C GLU A 20 -5.34 19.29 9.66
N ALA A 21 -5.38 19.91 10.85
CA ALA A 21 -4.20 19.99 11.70
C ALA A 21 -4.30 19.07 12.94
N LEU A 22 -5.47 18.96 13.55
CA LEU A 22 -5.69 18.15 14.76
C LEU A 22 -7.11 17.57 14.77
N GLY A 23 -7.27 16.33 14.45
CA GLY A 23 -8.55 15.62 14.44
C GLY A 23 -8.59 14.55 13.36
N ASP A 24 -9.61 13.74 13.39
CA ASP A 24 -9.77 12.65 12.43
C ASP A 24 -10.45 13.13 11.14
N VAL A 25 -10.09 12.49 10.03
CA VAL A 25 -10.74 12.69 8.73
C VAL A 25 -11.50 11.43 8.35
N GLU A 26 -12.81 11.54 8.18
CA GLU A 26 -13.67 10.44 7.72
C GLU A 26 -14.31 10.78 6.37
N LEU A 27 -14.02 9.98 5.35
CA LEU A 27 -14.66 10.03 4.04
C LEU A 27 -15.45 8.74 3.81
N ASP A 28 -16.76 8.83 3.61
CA ASP A 28 -17.61 7.67 3.37
C ASP A 28 -18.58 7.90 2.22
N ASN A 29 -18.59 6.97 1.27
CA ASN A 29 -19.42 7.02 0.08
C ASN A 29 -19.19 8.31 -0.74
N ILE A 30 -17.95 8.47 -1.21
CA ILE A 30 -17.50 9.62 -1.98
C ILE A 30 -17.28 9.21 -3.44
N THR A 31 -17.74 10.06 -4.35
CA THR A 31 -17.42 9.97 -5.78
C THR A 31 -16.86 11.31 -6.24
N ALA A 32 -15.60 11.32 -6.67
CA ALA A 32 -14.95 12.54 -7.16
C ALA A 32 -13.94 12.20 -8.26
N VAL A 33 -13.50 13.18 -9.03
CA VAL A 33 -12.38 12.96 -9.96
C VAL A 33 -11.06 12.95 -9.18
N THR A 34 -10.88 13.92 -8.30
CA THR A 34 -9.66 14.03 -7.49
C THR A 34 -10.02 14.21 -6.02
N ILE A 35 -9.34 13.46 -5.16
CA ILE A 35 -9.43 13.56 -3.70
C ILE A 35 -8.02 13.80 -3.17
N ASP A 36 -7.85 14.88 -2.41
CA ASP A 36 -6.60 15.27 -1.78
C ASP A 36 -6.82 15.54 -0.29
N VAL A 37 -6.15 14.77 0.57
CA VAL A 37 -6.29 14.81 2.03
C VAL A 37 -4.92 15.03 2.64
N ILE A 38 -4.76 16.11 3.39
CA ILE A 38 -3.58 16.40 4.19
C ILE A 38 -4.01 16.50 5.66
N ASN A 39 -3.46 15.64 6.51
CA ASN A 39 -3.69 15.67 7.94
C ASN A 39 -2.35 15.70 8.70
N ASN A 40 -2.26 16.47 9.80
CA ASN A 40 -1.04 16.48 10.58
C ASN A 40 -1.14 15.60 11.84
N SER A 41 -2.36 15.32 12.32
CA SER A 41 -2.52 14.46 13.51
C SER A 41 -3.96 14.00 13.68
N GLY A 42 -4.14 12.71 13.79
CA GLY A 42 -5.41 11.99 13.88
C GLY A 42 -5.54 10.98 12.76
N ASP A 43 -6.49 10.10 12.84
CA ASP A 43 -6.64 9.01 11.87
C ASP A 43 -7.36 9.47 10.59
N ILE A 44 -7.00 8.88 9.46
CA ILE A 44 -7.68 9.09 8.18
C ILE A 44 -8.41 7.79 7.81
N ASN A 45 -9.74 7.88 7.68
CA ASN A 45 -10.60 6.77 7.33
C ASN A 45 -11.33 7.05 6.00
N CYS A 46 -11.03 6.29 4.97
CA CYS A 46 -11.67 6.39 3.65
C CYS A 46 -12.40 5.08 3.31
N THR A 47 -13.72 5.13 3.20
CA THR A 47 -14.54 3.95 2.89
C THR A 47 -15.48 4.22 1.71
N ASN A 48 -15.65 3.22 0.83
CA ASN A 48 -16.53 3.32 -0.34
C ASN A 48 -16.20 4.53 -1.22
N ILE A 49 -14.95 4.64 -1.66
CA ILE A 49 -14.45 5.74 -2.49
C ILE A 49 -14.43 5.32 -3.96
N THR A 50 -14.83 6.22 -4.83
CA THR A 50 -14.63 6.10 -6.27
C THR A 50 -14.01 7.39 -6.79
N SER A 51 -12.81 7.31 -7.37
CA SER A 51 -12.08 8.48 -7.90
C SER A 51 -11.22 8.10 -9.10
N ASN A 52 -10.63 9.10 -9.76
CA ASN A 52 -9.52 8.87 -10.68
C ASN A 52 -8.20 8.94 -9.92
N GLU A 53 -8.07 9.91 -9.02
CA GLU A 53 -6.87 10.12 -8.21
C GLU A 53 -7.24 10.25 -6.73
N LEU A 54 -6.49 9.59 -5.86
CA LEU A 54 -6.58 9.71 -4.41
C LEU A 54 -5.18 9.98 -3.85
N SER A 55 -5.00 11.13 -3.21
CA SER A 55 -3.76 11.50 -2.51
C SER A 55 -4.03 11.68 -1.02
N ILE A 56 -3.22 11.05 -0.19
CA ILE A 56 -3.29 11.13 1.27
C ILE A 56 -1.89 11.41 1.81
N GLU A 57 -1.77 12.45 2.61
CA GLU A 57 -0.57 12.79 3.38
C GLU A 57 -0.94 12.92 4.85
N ASP A 58 -0.29 12.16 5.73
CA ASP A 58 -0.48 12.22 7.18
C ASP A 58 0.87 12.26 7.89
N ASP A 59 0.97 13.08 8.95
CA ASP A 59 2.19 13.13 9.78
C ASP A 59 2.10 12.15 10.96
N LEU A 60 0.96 12.10 11.65
CA LEU A 60 0.79 11.34 12.90
C LEU A 60 -0.62 10.74 13.01
N GLY A 61 -0.82 9.52 12.61
CA GLY A 61 -2.08 8.82 12.69
C GLY A 61 -2.09 7.57 11.84
N ASN A 62 -3.14 6.79 11.93
CA ASN A 62 -3.32 5.62 11.10
C ASN A 62 -4.14 5.96 9.86
N ILE A 63 -3.82 5.33 8.76
CA ILE A 63 -4.57 5.47 7.50
C ILE A 63 -5.30 4.16 7.23
N TYR A 64 -6.61 4.25 7.11
CA TYR A 64 -7.47 3.12 6.78
C TYR A 64 -8.24 3.35 5.47
N LEU A 65 -8.06 2.45 4.51
CA LEU A 65 -8.81 2.42 3.25
C LEU A 65 -9.62 1.12 3.14
N ASP A 66 -10.91 1.21 2.81
CA ASP A 66 -11.73 0.03 2.48
C ASP A 66 -12.66 0.31 1.31
N LYS A 67 -12.66 -0.58 0.32
CA LYS A 67 -13.48 -0.46 -0.90
C LYS A 67 -13.21 0.82 -1.67
N VAL A 68 -11.97 0.99 -2.10
CA VAL A 68 -11.54 2.12 -2.91
C VAL A 68 -11.32 1.66 -4.35
N ILE A 69 -12.02 2.30 -5.26
CA ILE A 69 -11.82 2.14 -6.71
C ILE A 69 -11.24 3.45 -7.23
N CYS A 70 -10.00 3.38 -7.70
CA CYS A 70 -9.30 4.53 -8.25
C CYS A 70 -8.81 4.21 -9.66
N GLU A 71 -9.29 4.94 -10.67
CA GLU A 71 -9.01 4.58 -12.07
C GLU A 71 -7.53 4.76 -12.44
N GLU A 72 -6.84 5.73 -11.83
CA GLU A 72 -5.47 6.08 -12.20
C GLU A 72 -4.49 5.81 -11.04
N ASN A 73 -4.51 6.61 -9.98
CA ASN A 73 -3.46 6.60 -8.97
C ASN A 73 -3.96 6.73 -7.53
N ILE A 74 -3.43 5.90 -6.63
CA ILE A 74 -3.50 6.06 -5.18
C ILE A 74 -2.10 6.39 -4.69
N SER A 75 -1.93 7.54 -4.03
CA SER A 75 -0.68 7.98 -3.41
C SER A 75 -0.88 8.20 -1.93
N ILE A 76 -0.08 7.52 -1.10
CA ILE A 76 -0.13 7.64 0.36
C ILE A 76 1.26 7.93 0.88
N THR A 77 1.39 8.97 1.69
CA THR A 77 2.59 9.26 2.46
C THR A 77 2.22 9.38 3.93
N ASN A 78 2.87 8.61 4.80
CA ASN A 78 2.68 8.66 6.24
C ASN A 78 4.03 8.75 6.96
N SER A 79 4.12 9.56 8.00
CA SER A 79 5.35 9.64 8.79
C SER A 79 5.30 8.77 10.04
N SER A 80 4.11 8.49 10.59
CA SER A 80 4.00 7.61 11.77
C SER A 80 2.58 7.13 12.01
N GLY A 81 2.42 5.84 12.06
CA GLY A 81 1.16 5.10 12.27
C GLY A 81 1.02 3.98 11.26
N ASP A 82 0.08 3.11 11.46
CA ASP A 82 -0.13 1.98 10.57
C ASP A 82 -0.96 2.37 9.33
N ILE A 83 -0.69 1.72 8.22
CA ILE A 83 -1.46 1.85 6.97
C ILE A 83 -2.18 0.53 6.70
N ASP A 84 -3.51 0.54 6.82
CA ASP A 84 -4.37 -0.60 6.57
C ASP A 84 -5.22 -0.39 5.32
N ILE A 85 -5.01 -1.20 4.30
CA ILE A 85 -5.70 -1.10 3.01
C ILE A 85 -6.46 -2.38 2.72
N ASN A 86 -7.77 -2.27 2.50
CA ASN A 86 -8.61 -3.40 2.18
C ASN A 86 -9.43 -3.16 0.91
N ASN A 87 -9.45 -4.15 0.03
CA ASN A 87 -10.32 -4.18 -1.16
C ASN A 87 -10.13 -2.94 -2.05
N ILE A 88 -8.95 -2.78 -2.62
CA ILE A 88 -8.70 -1.68 -3.56
C ILE A 88 -8.51 -2.18 -4.99
N GLU A 89 -8.93 -1.33 -5.94
CA GLU A 89 -8.69 -1.47 -7.37
C GLU A 89 -8.07 -0.17 -7.90
N SER A 90 -6.88 -0.25 -8.53
CA SER A 90 -6.21 0.92 -9.10
C SER A 90 -5.24 0.53 -10.21
N THR A 91 -4.90 1.47 -11.09
CA THR A 91 -3.79 1.27 -12.02
C THR A 91 -2.46 1.39 -11.30
N ASP A 92 -2.22 2.50 -10.62
CA ASP A 92 -0.98 2.75 -9.91
C ASP A 92 -1.23 2.95 -8.40
N VAL A 93 -0.38 2.36 -7.56
CA VAL A 93 -0.39 2.56 -6.11
C VAL A 93 1.03 2.88 -5.64
N SER A 94 1.19 4.01 -4.96
CA SER A 94 2.44 4.43 -4.34
C SER A 94 2.24 4.68 -2.86
N ILE A 95 2.99 3.97 -2.00
CA ILE A 95 2.94 4.11 -0.55
C ILE A 95 4.34 4.37 -0.03
N GLU A 96 4.49 5.41 0.78
CA GLU A 96 5.70 5.72 1.52
C GLU A 96 5.35 5.90 3.00
N ASP A 97 5.95 5.10 3.87
CA ASP A 97 5.78 5.18 5.32
C ASP A 97 7.14 5.20 6.02
N ASP A 98 7.26 6.04 7.06
CA ASP A 98 8.50 6.09 7.83
C ASP A 98 8.46 5.14 9.04
N LEU A 99 7.34 5.13 9.80
CA LEU A 99 7.21 4.36 11.05
C LEU A 99 5.81 3.79 11.24
N GLY A 100 5.63 2.51 10.96
CA GLY A 100 4.38 1.78 11.11
C GLY A 100 4.38 0.52 10.27
N ASN A 101 3.35 -0.26 10.38
CA ASN A 101 3.16 -1.43 9.53
C ASN A 101 2.28 -1.07 8.33
N ILE A 102 2.56 -1.67 7.19
CA ILE A 102 1.71 -1.56 6.01
C ILE A 102 1.04 -2.90 5.78
N THR A 103 -0.28 -2.94 5.88
CA THR A 103 -1.08 -4.13 5.60
C THR A 103 -2.02 -3.87 4.43
N MET A 104 -1.95 -4.69 3.39
CA MET A 104 -2.81 -4.58 2.21
C MET A 104 -3.49 -5.91 1.94
N ILE A 105 -4.83 -5.94 1.91
CA ILE A 105 -5.60 -7.16 1.71
C ILE A 105 -6.59 -7.00 0.55
N GLY A 106 -6.60 -7.97 -0.37
CA GLY A 106 -7.58 -7.98 -1.47
C GLY A 106 -7.35 -6.86 -2.47
N ILE A 107 -6.10 -6.67 -2.90
CA ILE A 107 -5.73 -5.63 -3.86
C ILE A 107 -5.75 -6.15 -5.30
N ASP A 108 -6.20 -5.30 -6.22
CA ASP A 108 -6.12 -5.54 -7.68
C ASP A 108 -5.54 -4.28 -8.34
N ILE A 109 -4.24 -4.35 -8.65
CA ILE A 109 -3.49 -3.20 -9.15
C ILE A 109 -2.57 -3.59 -10.30
N SER A 110 -2.29 -2.66 -11.23
CA SER A 110 -1.29 -2.92 -12.27
C SER A 110 0.12 -2.68 -11.75
N ASN A 111 0.37 -1.54 -11.12
CA ASN A 111 1.70 -1.18 -10.62
C ASN A 111 1.65 -0.78 -9.14
N GLY A 112 2.50 -1.40 -8.33
CA GLY A 112 2.68 -1.05 -6.92
C GLY A 112 4.11 -0.63 -6.62
N THR A 113 4.28 0.47 -5.91
CA THR A 113 5.55 0.89 -5.30
C THR A 113 5.32 1.15 -3.82
N ILE A 114 5.98 0.40 -2.97
CA ILE A 114 5.79 0.46 -1.52
C ILE A 114 7.16 0.62 -0.87
N THR A 115 7.31 1.63 -0.04
CA THR A 115 8.52 1.87 0.74
C THR A 115 8.15 2.04 2.22
N ASN A 116 8.86 1.32 3.10
CA ASN A 116 8.72 1.47 4.54
C ASN A 116 10.10 1.53 5.20
N SER A 117 10.35 2.52 6.03
CA SER A 117 11.62 2.64 6.75
C SER A 117 11.65 1.79 8.02
N SER A 118 10.50 1.57 8.69
CA SER A 118 10.47 0.75 9.91
C SER A 118 9.08 0.21 10.21
N GLY A 119 8.95 -1.08 10.16
CA GLY A 119 7.74 -1.87 10.37
C GLY A 119 7.59 -2.94 9.30
N ASP A 120 6.64 -3.81 9.49
CA ASP A 120 6.42 -4.93 8.58
C ASP A 120 5.55 -4.51 7.39
N ILE A 121 5.78 -5.13 6.24
CA ILE A 121 4.94 -4.96 5.05
C ILE A 121 4.27 -6.31 4.76
N THR A 122 2.95 -6.32 4.78
CA THR A 122 2.17 -7.54 4.47
C THR A 122 1.19 -7.26 3.34
N ILE A 123 1.24 -8.05 2.28
CA ILE A 123 0.24 -8.03 1.19
C ILE A 123 -0.44 -9.40 1.13
N GLU A 124 -1.76 -9.43 1.32
CA GLU A 124 -2.55 -10.66 1.25
C GLU A 124 -3.60 -10.59 0.14
N ASP A 125 -3.82 -11.71 -0.53
CA ASP A 125 -4.85 -11.85 -1.56
C ASP A 125 -4.68 -10.81 -2.70
N GLY A 126 -3.41 -10.53 -3.06
CA GLY A 126 -3.04 -9.51 -4.04
C GLY A 126 -3.00 -10.03 -5.48
N SER A 127 -3.51 -9.20 -6.42
CA SER A 127 -3.33 -9.34 -7.86
C SER A 127 -2.53 -8.14 -8.36
N VAL A 128 -1.37 -8.36 -8.97
CA VAL A 128 -0.46 -7.29 -9.39
C VAL A 128 0.32 -7.68 -10.64
N GLU A 129 0.56 -6.73 -11.56
CA GLU A 129 1.43 -6.95 -12.72
C GLU A 129 2.89 -6.58 -12.41
N THR A 130 3.11 -5.42 -11.80
CA THR A 130 4.45 -4.97 -11.38
C THR A 130 4.42 -4.51 -9.94
N LEU A 131 5.29 -5.07 -9.10
CA LEU A 131 5.38 -4.73 -7.69
C LEU A 131 6.85 -4.46 -7.32
N ASN A 132 7.10 -3.27 -6.78
CA ASN A 132 8.39 -2.89 -6.19
C ASN A 132 8.19 -2.59 -4.71
N VAL A 133 8.84 -3.36 -3.84
CA VAL A 133 8.76 -3.19 -2.39
C VAL A 133 10.14 -2.96 -1.82
N LYS A 134 10.27 -1.92 -1.01
CA LYS A 134 11.49 -1.62 -0.29
C LYS A 134 11.22 -1.47 1.20
N GLY A 135 11.93 -2.27 2.01
CA GLY A 135 11.99 -2.17 3.48
C GLY A 135 13.40 -1.80 3.95
N ASP A 136 13.49 -1.07 5.05
CA ASP A 136 14.76 -0.89 5.74
C ASP A 136 14.82 -1.77 7.00
N LEU A 137 13.75 -1.78 7.83
CA LEU A 137 13.67 -2.57 9.08
C LEU A 137 12.28 -3.19 9.24
N GLY A 138 12.18 -4.51 9.27
CA GLY A 138 10.95 -5.29 9.41
C GLY A 138 10.86 -6.42 8.40
N ASP A 139 9.87 -7.24 8.50
CA ASP A 139 9.68 -8.36 7.58
C ASP A 139 8.75 -7.96 6.41
N ILE A 140 8.97 -8.58 5.25
CA ILE A 140 8.14 -8.37 4.07
C ILE A 140 7.47 -9.69 3.70
N GLU A 141 6.14 -9.74 3.81
CA GLU A 141 5.34 -10.93 3.47
C GLU A 141 4.38 -10.64 2.32
N LEU A 142 4.54 -11.35 1.22
CA LEU A 142 3.73 -11.19 0.01
C LEU A 142 3.00 -12.49 -0.33
N TYR A 143 1.67 -12.45 -0.25
CA TYR A 143 0.78 -13.56 -0.62
C TYR A 143 -0.05 -13.14 -1.83
N LEU A 144 0.39 -13.55 -3.02
CA LEU A 144 -0.16 -13.10 -4.29
C LEU A 144 -0.93 -14.22 -5.01
N LYS A 145 -1.89 -13.81 -5.84
CA LYS A 145 -2.68 -14.72 -6.68
C LYS A 145 -1.93 -15.08 -7.96
N GLY A 146 -2.07 -16.33 -8.41
CA GLY A 146 -1.57 -16.79 -9.69
C GLY A 146 -0.68 -18.02 -9.58
N GLU A 147 0.13 -18.23 -10.58
CA GLU A 147 1.15 -19.30 -10.62
C GLU A 147 2.54 -18.64 -10.54
N LEU A 148 3.49 -19.26 -9.84
CA LEU A 148 4.85 -18.73 -9.73
C LEU A 148 5.51 -18.52 -11.12
N SER A 149 5.11 -19.30 -12.11
CA SER A 149 5.56 -19.16 -13.50
C SER A 149 5.05 -17.90 -14.22
N ASP A 150 4.05 -17.23 -13.68
CA ASP A 150 3.47 -16.01 -14.25
C ASP A 150 4.27 -14.76 -13.90
N TYR A 151 5.29 -14.92 -13.05
CA TYR A 151 6.10 -13.81 -12.54
C TYR A 151 7.59 -14.02 -12.80
N ASP A 152 8.27 -12.93 -13.11
CA ASP A 152 9.70 -12.78 -12.88
C ASP A 152 9.86 -12.14 -11.50
N TYR A 153 10.83 -12.58 -10.69
CA TYR A 153 11.06 -11.95 -9.41
C TYR A 153 12.53 -11.81 -9.05
N THR A 154 12.84 -10.76 -8.32
CA THR A 154 14.13 -10.54 -7.65
C THR A 154 13.86 -10.11 -6.22
N LEU A 155 14.31 -10.92 -5.26
CA LEU A 155 14.13 -10.70 -3.83
C LEU A 155 15.52 -10.70 -3.19
N GLU A 156 15.85 -9.68 -2.40
CA GLU A 156 17.16 -9.55 -1.77
C GLU A 156 17.04 -8.93 -0.38
N THR A 157 17.67 -9.54 0.62
CA THR A 157 17.82 -8.98 1.96
C THR A 157 19.29 -8.94 2.35
N ASP A 158 19.72 -7.87 3.03
CA ASP A 158 21.09 -7.77 3.53
C ASP A 158 21.29 -8.56 4.83
N LEU A 159 20.27 -8.55 5.72
CA LEU A 159 20.27 -9.25 7.01
C LEU A 159 18.93 -9.96 7.23
N GLY A 160 18.79 -11.18 6.70
CA GLY A 160 17.59 -12.01 6.81
C GLY A 160 17.63 -13.18 5.84
N ASP A 161 16.54 -13.88 5.75
CA ASP A 161 16.36 -15.00 4.84
C ASP A 161 15.22 -14.71 3.82
N VAL A 162 15.35 -15.28 2.63
CA VAL A 162 14.32 -15.20 1.58
C VAL A 162 13.66 -16.56 1.43
N GLU A 163 12.34 -16.61 1.57
CA GLU A 163 11.54 -17.81 1.33
C GLU A 163 10.58 -17.59 0.15
N VAL A 164 10.54 -18.55 -0.77
CA VAL A 164 9.59 -18.53 -1.92
C VAL A 164 8.82 -19.83 -1.97
N ASN A 165 7.51 -19.78 -1.81
CA ASN A 165 6.62 -20.95 -1.77
C ASN A 165 7.17 -22.05 -0.84
N GLU A 166 7.46 -21.70 0.41
CA GLU A 166 7.99 -22.59 1.46
C GLU A 166 9.41 -23.11 1.20
N LYS A 167 10.13 -22.54 0.22
CA LYS A 167 11.51 -22.92 -0.09
C LYS A 167 12.47 -21.81 0.29
N ASP A 168 13.44 -22.16 1.12
CA ASP A 168 14.55 -21.30 1.51
C ASP A 168 15.49 -21.05 0.32
N GLU A 169 15.70 -19.79 -0.04
CA GLU A 169 16.59 -19.31 -1.11
C GLU A 169 17.86 -18.64 -0.52
N GLY A 170 18.03 -18.58 0.80
CA GLY A 170 19.08 -17.82 1.49
C GLY A 170 18.76 -16.32 1.50
N SER A 171 19.74 -15.45 1.30
CA SER A 171 19.51 -14.00 1.31
C SER A 171 19.08 -13.42 -0.05
N LYS A 172 18.92 -14.25 -1.08
CA LYS A 172 18.52 -13.81 -2.43
C LYS A 172 17.77 -14.88 -3.18
N GLY A 173 16.59 -14.53 -3.69
CA GLY A 173 15.80 -15.32 -4.63
C GLY A 173 15.66 -14.60 -5.96
N GLU A 174 15.91 -15.30 -7.08
CA GLU A 174 15.79 -14.72 -8.43
C GLU A 174 15.29 -15.76 -9.42
N VAL A 175 14.23 -15.42 -10.15
CA VAL A 175 13.73 -16.24 -11.26
C VAL A 175 13.35 -15.37 -12.45
N ILE A 176 13.78 -15.79 -13.63
CA ILE A 176 13.44 -15.16 -14.91
C ILE A 176 12.69 -16.18 -15.77
N ASN A 177 11.37 -16.07 -15.81
CA ASN A 177 10.46 -16.87 -16.61
C ASN A 177 10.18 -16.26 -17.99
N ASN A 178 10.67 -15.04 -18.24
CA ASN A 178 10.28 -14.14 -19.32
C ASN A 178 8.78 -13.82 -19.27
N SER A 179 8.27 -13.64 -18.07
CA SER A 179 6.93 -13.17 -17.80
C SER A 179 6.82 -11.66 -18.06
N LYS A 180 5.60 -11.18 -18.17
CA LYS A 180 5.32 -9.73 -18.17
C LYS A 180 5.05 -9.18 -16.77
N ASN A 181 4.81 -10.05 -15.80
CA ASN A 181 4.63 -9.64 -14.41
C ASN A 181 5.99 -9.68 -13.69
N LEU A 182 6.25 -8.67 -12.86
CA LEU A 182 7.55 -8.49 -12.20
C LEU A 182 7.37 -8.16 -10.72
N ILE A 183 8.11 -8.84 -9.87
CA ILE A 183 8.20 -8.54 -8.43
C ILE A 183 9.65 -8.23 -8.09
N GLU A 184 9.91 -7.04 -7.58
CA GLU A 184 11.21 -6.64 -7.05
C GLU A 184 11.07 -6.27 -5.58
N VAL A 185 11.80 -6.94 -4.71
CA VAL A 185 11.80 -6.69 -3.27
C VAL A 185 13.22 -6.54 -2.76
N SER A 186 13.48 -5.47 -2.04
CA SER A 186 14.73 -5.27 -1.31
C SER A 186 14.44 -4.92 0.15
N ASN A 187 15.18 -5.54 1.07
CA ASN A 187 15.09 -5.27 2.50
C ASN A 187 16.49 -5.15 3.10
N ASP A 188 16.74 -4.16 3.95
CA ASP A 188 18.04 -4.05 4.59
C ASP A 188 18.12 -5.02 5.79
N CYS A 189 17.04 -5.16 6.58
CA CYS A 189 17.03 -6.02 7.76
C CYS A 189 15.65 -6.60 8.05
N GLY A 190 15.53 -7.91 7.93
CA GLY A 190 14.31 -8.70 8.11
C GLY A 190 14.16 -9.74 7.01
N ASP A 191 13.24 -10.64 7.19
CA ASP A 191 12.98 -11.73 6.27
C ASP A 191 12.06 -11.29 5.12
N ILE A 192 12.21 -11.93 3.97
CA ILE A 192 11.33 -11.74 2.81
C ILE A 192 10.64 -13.06 2.52
N LYS A 193 9.32 -13.05 2.49
CA LYS A 193 8.50 -14.19 2.11
C LYS A 193 7.62 -13.87 0.91
N LEU A 194 7.68 -14.72 -0.11
CA LEU A 194 6.83 -14.64 -1.29
C LEU A 194 6.08 -15.97 -1.49
N ASP A 195 4.78 -15.95 -1.37
CA ASP A 195 3.87 -17.05 -1.66
C ASP A 195 2.94 -16.66 -2.81
N ILE A 196 2.95 -17.43 -3.91
CA ILE A 196 2.06 -17.23 -5.05
C ILE A 196 1.20 -18.50 -5.23
N LYS A 197 -0.12 -18.34 -5.12
CA LYS A 197 -1.10 -19.45 -5.13
C LYS A 197 -2.37 -19.10 -5.88
#